data_0d3c5d56ec4345e366236ef06925071e
#
_entry.id   0d3c5d56ec4345e366236ef06925071e
#
_cell.length_a   1.000
_cell.length_b   1.000
_cell.length_c   1.000
_cell.angle_alpha   90.00
_cell.angle_beta   90.00
_cell.angle_gamma   90.00
#
_symmetry.space_group_name_H-M   'P 1'
#
loop_
_entity.id
_entity.type
_entity.pdbx_description
1 polymer ?
#
loop_
_entity_poly.entity_id
_entity_poly.type
_entity_poly.pdbx_seq_one_letter_code
_entity_poly.pdbx_strand_id
1 'polypeptide(L)'
;MVVELISWTKDPLMTCAKAASVCYDSEPSLKVIKGCIKSGHHSVLEHASFTFKISGISRSCSHQIVRHRIASYSQQSQRYVKLDNPTWVLPTNYMPYDDETERLERIMLASCEKSLEAYEEIAELDSEQNNDTARCVLPNATPTTIVVTMNIRTLMNFFNERLCSRAEREIRQVALKMKKLVLNCPDITADESEIFYNIFVPKCERYDVPFCPESEKDCCGRHKRLKEIVKEEYIK
;
A
#
# COMPACT_ATOMS: atom_id res chain seq x y z
N MET A 1 -5.20 12.40 4.35
CA MET A 1 -4.35 11.53 3.51
C MET A 1 -4.35 12.01 2.06
N VAL A 2 -3.17 12.33 1.53
CA VAL A 2 -2.92 12.68 0.12
C VAL A 2 -1.90 11.67 -0.42
N VAL A 3 -2.12 11.18 -1.65
CA VAL A 3 -1.19 10.31 -2.38
C VAL A 3 -0.92 10.96 -3.73
N GLU A 4 0.35 11.16 -4.05
CA GLU A 4 0.83 11.79 -5.27
C GLU A 4 1.77 10.83 -6.00
N LEU A 5 1.62 10.67 -7.31
CA LEU A 5 2.60 10.00 -8.15
C LEU A 5 3.62 11.04 -8.60
N ILE A 6 4.85 10.97 -8.07
CA ILE A 6 5.88 12.01 -8.28
C ILE A 6 6.93 11.65 -9.33
N SER A 7 7.05 10.35 -9.65
CA SER A 7 7.96 9.87 -10.71
C SER A 7 7.59 8.45 -11.14
N TRP A 8 7.88 8.12 -12.40
CA TRP A 8 7.67 6.77 -12.95
C TRP A 8 8.61 6.51 -14.12
N THR A 9 8.84 5.25 -14.43
CA THR A 9 9.53 4.83 -15.65
C THR A 9 8.65 5.17 -16.85
N LYS A 10 9.19 5.91 -17.82
CA LYS A 10 8.51 6.21 -19.09
C LYS A 10 8.19 4.91 -19.84
N ASP A 11 6.99 4.85 -20.45
CA ASP A 11 6.51 3.66 -21.17
C ASP A 11 6.74 2.36 -20.37
N PRO A 12 6.18 2.20 -19.16
CA PRO A 12 6.65 1.23 -18.18
C PRO A 12 6.51 -0.22 -18.66
N LEU A 13 5.42 -0.59 -19.31
CA LEU A 13 5.25 -1.96 -19.83
C LEU A 13 6.07 -2.20 -21.08
N MET A 14 6.27 -1.20 -21.93
CA MET A 14 7.18 -1.34 -23.06
C MET A 14 8.65 -1.43 -22.62
N THR A 15 9.05 -0.77 -21.53
CA THR A 15 10.38 -0.97 -20.93
C THR A 15 10.55 -2.41 -20.46
N CYS A 16 9.54 -2.99 -19.80
CA CYS A 16 9.55 -4.41 -19.42
C CYS A 16 9.52 -5.34 -20.64
N ALA A 17 8.80 -4.97 -21.72
CA ALA A 17 8.76 -5.75 -22.96
C ALA A 17 10.13 -5.81 -23.64
N LYS A 18 10.85 -4.69 -23.69
CA LYS A 18 12.24 -4.64 -24.19
C LYS A 18 13.15 -5.58 -23.40
N ALA A 19 13.06 -5.58 -22.07
CA ALA A 19 13.83 -6.49 -21.23
C ALA A 19 13.47 -7.98 -21.49
N ALA A 20 12.19 -8.30 -21.60
CA ALA A 20 11.71 -9.65 -21.90
C ALA A 20 12.17 -10.14 -23.27
N SER A 21 12.17 -9.25 -24.27
CA SER A 21 12.55 -9.57 -25.66
C SER A 21 14.02 -10.00 -25.78
N VAL A 22 14.90 -9.49 -24.95
CA VAL A 22 16.31 -9.93 -24.89
C VAL A 22 16.42 -11.43 -24.55
N CYS A 23 15.53 -11.93 -23.66
CA CYS A 23 15.55 -13.33 -23.25
C CYS A 23 15.02 -14.28 -24.34
N TYR A 24 14.17 -13.79 -25.24
CA TYR A 24 13.47 -14.62 -26.24
C TYR A 24 13.85 -14.31 -27.69
N ASP A 25 14.84 -13.40 -27.90
CA ASP A 25 15.24 -12.90 -29.22
C ASP A 25 14.01 -12.53 -30.09
N SER A 26 13.14 -11.70 -29.55
CA SER A 26 11.84 -11.34 -30.13
C SER A 26 11.62 -9.83 -30.14
N GLU A 27 10.70 -9.36 -30.98
CA GLU A 27 10.30 -7.96 -30.99
C GLU A 27 9.52 -7.57 -29.70
N PRO A 28 9.86 -6.44 -29.06
CA PRO A 28 9.15 -5.95 -27.88
C PRO A 28 7.68 -5.66 -28.17
N SER A 29 6.78 -6.21 -27.35
CA SER A 29 5.34 -5.95 -27.49
C SER A 29 4.58 -6.23 -26.21
N LEU A 30 3.38 -5.64 -26.07
CA LEU A 30 2.48 -5.94 -24.95
C LEU A 30 2.05 -7.42 -24.95
N LYS A 31 2.06 -8.10 -26.12
CA LYS A 31 1.78 -9.54 -26.20
C LYS A 31 2.84 -10.36 -25.44
N VAL A 32 4.12 -9.98 -25.55
CA VAL A 32 5.22 -10.62 -24.80
C VAL A 32 5.00 -10.44 -23.30
N ILE A 33 4.66 -9.24 -22.85
CA ILE A 33 4.39 -8.98 -21.42
C ILE A 33 3.18 -9.77 -20.93
N LYS A 34 2.07 -9.79 -21.66
CA LYS A 34 0.89 -10.62 -21.33
C LYS A 34 1.28 -12.10 -21.19
N GLY A 35 2.14 -12.61 -22.10
CA GLY A 35 2.69 -13.97 -22.03
C GLY A 35 3.53 -14.21 -20.79
N CYS A 36 4.44 -13.31 -20.45
CA CYS A 36 5.28 -13.40 -19.25
C CYS A 36 4.45 -13.40 -17.96
N ILE A 37 3.44 -12.53 -17.88
CA ILE A 37 2.53 -12.46 -16.73
C ILE A 37 1.78 -13.77 -16.57
N LYS A 38 1.16 -14.28 -17.65
CA LYS A 38 0.41 -15.54 -17.65
C LYS A 38 1.26 -16.76 -17.25
N SER A 39 2.51 -16.78 -17.67
CA SER A 39 3.46 -17.86 -17.35
C SER A 39 4.18 -17.69 -16.00
N GLY A 40 3.87 -16.62 -15.23
CA GLY A 40 4.50 -16.35 -13.93
C GLY A 40 5.93 -15.82 -14.01
N HIS A 41 6.40 -15.42 -15.20
CA HIS A 41 7.74 -14.83 -15.40
C HIS A 41 7.76 -13.35 -15.01
N HIS A 42 7.48 -13.07 -13.74
CA HIS A 42 7.27 -11.72 -13.23
C HIS A 42 8.56 -10.91 -13.03
N SER A 43 9.76 -11.53 -13.15
CA SER A 43 11.04 -10.81 -13.02
C SER A 43 11.19 -9.68 -14.04
N VAL A 44 10.62 -9.83 -15.24
CA VAL A 44 10.65 -8.78 -16.27
C VAL A 44 9.92 -7.50 -15.85
N LEU A 45 8.98 -7.58 -14.91
CA LEU A 45 8.23 -6.45 -14.37
C LEU A 45 9.03 -5.61 -13.36
N GLU A 46 10.23 -6.07 -13.00
CA GLU A 46 11.10 -5.34 -12.07
C GLU A 46 11.84 -4.17 -12.74
N HIS A 47 11.85 -4.11 -14.10
CA HIS A 47 12.54 -3.07 -14.87
C HIS A 47 11.82 -1.73 -14.92
N ALA A 48 10.60 -1.64 -14.44
CA ALA A 48 9.85 -0.39 -14.37
C ALA A 48 9.35 -0.12 -12.95
N SER A 49 9.41 1.13 -12.52
CA SER A 49 9.09 1.55 -11.17
C SER A 49 8.22 2.81 -11.15
N PHE A 50 7.54 3.00 -10.02
CA PHE A 50 6.72 4.16 -9.70
C PHE A 50 7.10 4.68 -8.32
N THR A 51 7.20 6.01 -8.19
CA THR A 51 7.53 6.69 -6.94
C THR A 51 6.34 7.51 -6.47
N PHE A 52 5.89 7.24 -5.27
CA PHE A 52 4.74 7.92 -4.65
C PHE A 52 5.20 8.72 -3.43
N LYS A 53 4.60 9.90 -3.25
CA LYS A 53 4.63 10.63 -1.99
C LYS A 53 3.27 10.45 -1.32
N ILE A 54 3.28 9.96 -0.09
CA ILE A 54 2.09 9.66 0.70
C ILE A 54 2.16 10.49 1.96
N SER A 55 1.22 11.42 2.13
CA SER A 55 1.18 12.38 3.22
C SER A 55 -0.10 12.26 4.05
N GLY A 56 -0.01 12.56 5.35
CA GLY A 56 -1.15 12.50 6.26
C GLY A 56 -1.64 11.06 6.49
N ILE A 57 -0.71 10.13 6.59
CA ILE A 57 -0.95 8.76 7.06
C ILE A 57 -0.41 8.59 8.49
N SER A 58 -0.97 7.65 9.23
CA SER A 58 -0.49 7.31 10.57
C SER A 58 0.88 6.61 10.54
N ARG A 59 1.62 6.69 11.64
CA ARG A 59 2.81 5.85 11.85
C ARG A 59 2.46 4.37 11.77
N SER A 60 1.29 3.96 12.28
CA SER A 60 0.78 2.59 12.15
C SER A 60 0.71 2.15 10.69
N CYS A 61 0.12 2.95 9.81
CA CYS A 61 0.05 2.67 8.38
C CYS A 61 1.44 2.61 7.74
N SER A 62 2.32 3.56 8.05
CA SER A 62 3.67 3.56 7.49
C SER A 62 4.47 2.33 7.90
N HIS A 63 4.33 1.82 9.13
CA HIS A 63 4.94 0.58 9.59
C HIS A 63 4.48 -0.65 8.79
N GLN A 64 3.27 -0.64 8.25
CA GLN A 64 2.78 -1.70 7.35
C GLN A 64 3.33 -1.54 5.93
N ILE A 65 3.44 -0.28 5.42
CA ILE A 65 3.97 0.00 4.08
C ILE A 65 5.43 -0.47 3.97
N VAL A 66 6.28 -0.15 4.93
CA VAL A 66 7.72 -0.48 4.89
C VAL A 66 8.03 -1.97 5.01
N ARG A 67 7.03 -2.81 5.30
CA ARG A 67 7.18 -4.29 5.31
C ARG A 67 7.23 -4.88 3.91
N HIS A 68 6.77 -4.17 2.88
CA HIS A 68 6.83 -4.64 1.51
C HIS A 68 8.23 -4.51 0.93
N ARG A 69 8.75 -5.59 0.36
CA ARG A 69 10.08 -5.71 -0.24
C ARG A 69 9.94 -6.20 -1.69
N ILE A 70 10.74 -5.77 -2.63
CA ILE A 70 11.90 -4.86 -2.59
C ILE A 70 11.41 -3.47 -2.94
N ALA A 71 11.67 -2.47 -2.09
CA ALA A 71 11.24 -1.09 -2.31
C ALA A 71 12.19 -0.13 -1.59
N SER A 72 12.20 1.13 -2.01
CA SER A 72 12.94 2.21 -1.35
C SER A 72 11.98 3.12 -0.60
N TYR A 73 12.38 3.56 0.59
CA TYR A 73 11.57 4.37 1.48
C TYR A 73 12.36 5.55 2.02
N SER A 74 11.74 6.73 1.99
CA SER A 74 12.19 7.92 2.70
C SER A 74 11.03 8.47 3.52
N GLN A 75 11.14 8.40 4.84
CA GLN A 75 10.07 8.80 5.75
C GLN A 75 10.49 9.99 6.59
N GLN A 76 9.55 10.91 6.84
CA GLN A 76 9.74 12.04 7.73
C GLN A 76 10.26 11.57 9.11
N SER A 77 11.38 12.13 9.50
CA SER A 77 12.05 11.77 10.76
C SER A 77 11.42 12.51 11.94
N GLN A 78 11.03 11.76 12.97
CA GLN A 78 10.61 12.33 14.25
C GLN A 78 11.79 12.81 15.12
N ARG A 79 13.03 12.56 14.70
CA ARG A 79 14.22 13.08 15.37
C ARG A 79 14.49 14.54 15.01
N TYR A 80 14.31 14.86 13.71
CA TYR A 80 14.70 16.16 13.17
C TYR A 80 13.51 17.09 12.93
N VAL A 81 12.32 16.55 12.78
CA VAL A 81 11.10 17.33 12.55
C VAL A 81 10.28 17.30 13.83
N LYS A 82 10.19 18.47 14.48
CA LYS A 82 9.34 18.64 15.66
C LYS A 82 7.89 18.43 15.27
N LEU A 83 7.14 17.75 16.13
CA LEU A 83 5.68 17.64 16.00
C LEU A 83 5.05 18.91 16.58
N ASP A 84 4.31 19.63 15.75
CA ASP A 84 3.63 20.86 16.15
C ASP A 84 2.17 20.77 15.70
N ASN A 85 1.25 20.93 16.65
CA ASN A 85 -0.19 20.93 16.45
C ASN A 85 -0.71 19.89 15.43
N PRO A 86 -0.48 18.59 15.65
CA PRO A 86 -0.74 17.55 14.64
C PRO A 86 -2.24 17.31 14.46
N THR A 87 -2.62 17.08 13.22
CA THR A 87 -3.93 16.44 12.93
C THR A 87 -3.77 14.92 13.04
N TRP A 88 -4.24 14.34 14.13
CA TRP A 88 -4.13 12.91 14.39
C TRP A 88 -4.83 12.07 13.33
N VAL A 89 -4.21 10.96 12.94
CA VAL A 89 -4.78 10.02 11.97
C VAL A 89 -5.38 8.84 12.73
N LEU A 90 -6.69 8.89 12.95
CA LEU A 90 -7.40 7.90 13.73
C LEU A 90 -8.04 6.83 12.84
N PRO A 91 -8.14 5.57 13.29
CA PRO A 91 -8.90 4.52 12.59
C PRO A 91 -10.36 4.89 12.33
N THR A 92 -10.96 5.70 13.21
CA THR A 92 -12.34 6.22 13.09
C THR A 92 -12.57 7.03 11.83
N ASN A 93 -11.55 7.70 11.29
CA ASN A 93 -11.62 8.43 10.00
C ASN A 93 -12.02 7.53 8.81
N TYR A 94 -11.97 6.21 8.97
CA TYR A 94 -12.27 5.20 7.95
C TYR A 94 -13.44 4.29 8.34
N MET A 95 -14.15 4.62 9.42
CA MET A 95 -15.32 3.89 9.94
C MET A 95 -16.63 4.60 9.58
N PRO A 96 -17.76 3.89 9.52
CA PRO A 96 -19.06 4.55 9.52
C PRO A 96 -19.20 5.43 10.77
N TYR A 97 -19.86 6.58 10.63
CA TYR A 97 -20.08 7.47 11.76
C TYR A 97 -21.34 7.00 12.52
N ASP A 98 -21.15 6.64 13.79
CA ASP A 98 -22.19 6.26 14.74
C ASP A 98 -21.73 6.62 16.16
N ASP A 99 -22.62 6.42 17.15
CA ASP A 99 -22.33 6.77 18.56
C ASP A 99 -21.13 6.02 19.14
N GLU A 100 -20.88 4.78 18.70
CA GLU A 100 -19.74 3.98 19.12
C GLU A 100 -18.44 4.54 18.53
N THR A 101 -18.45 4.87 17.27
CA THR A 101 -17.31 5.48 16.56
C THR A 101 -16.97 6.84 17.17
N GLU A 102 -17.97 7.67 17.48
CA GLU A 102 -17.76 8.96 18.16
C GLU A 102 -17.15 8.77 19.55
N ARG A 103 -17.61 7.77 20.29
CA ARG A 103 -17.05 7.45 21.62
C ARG A 103 -15.58 6.99 21.51
N LEU A 104 -15.26 6.13 20.54
CA LEU A 104 -13.89 5.68 20.27
C LEU A 104 -13.00 6.86 19.91
N GLU A 105 -13.45 7.76 19.04
CA GLU A 105 -12.72 8.95 18.63
C GLU A 105 -12.38 9.85 19.82
N ARG A 106 -13.33 10.14 20.70
CA ARG A 106 -13.09 10.93 21.91
C ARG A 106 -12.03 10.32 22.83
N ILE A 107 -12.08 8.99 23.05
CA ILE A 107 -11.09 8.29 23.87
C ILE A 107 -9.70 8.38 23.24
N MET A 108 -9.61 8.18 21.94
CA MET A 108 -8.33 8.22 21.21
C MET A 108 -7.74 9.63 21.20
N LEU A 109 -8.56 10.66 20.92
CA LEU A 109 -8.13 12.06 20.93
C LEU A 109 -7.59 12.47 22.30
N ALA A 110 -8.32 12.18 23.39
CA ALA A 110 -7.86 12.48 24.74
C ALA A 110 -6.53 11.79 25.10
N SER A 111 -6.29 10.59 24.58
CA SER A 111 -5.00 9.89 24.74
C SER A 111 -3.87 10.54 23.92
N CYS A 112 -4.18 10.96 22.69
CA CYS A 112 -3.23 11.62 21.80
C CYS A 112 -2.81 13.00 22.36
N GLU A 113 -3.75 13.77 22.89
CA GLU A 113 -3.49 15.08 23.52
C GLU A 113 -2.55 14.95 24.73
N LYS A 114 -2.81 14.00 25.63
CA LYS A 114 -1.90 13.72 26.75
C LYS A 114 -0.50 13.29 26.29
N SER A 115 -0.43 12.54 25.21
CA SER A 115 0.85 12.14 24.61
C SER A 115 1.60 13.35 24.03
N LEU A 116 0.88 14.31 23.47
CA LEU A 116 1.47 15.55 22.94
C LEU A 116 2.00 16.43 24.08
N GLU A 117 1.21 16.61 25.15
CA GLU A 117 1.65 17.32 26.35
C GLU A 117 2.96 16.72 26.92
N ALA A 118 3.02 15.41 27.08
CA ALA A 118 4.22 14.71 27.53
C ALA A 118 5.39 14.85 26.53
N TYR A 119 5.11 14.82 25.22
CA TYR A 119 6.13 15.04 24.20
C TYR A 119 6.75 16.43 24.30
N GLU A 120 5.93 17.47 24.48
CA GLU A 120 6.37 18.85 24.57
C GLU A 120 7.21 19.07 25.84
N GLU A 121 6.76 18.57 27.01
CA GLU A 121 7.49 18.64 28.26
C GLU A 121 8.86 17.94 28.19
N ILE A 122 8.91 16.72 27.62
CA ILE A 122 10.17 15.99 27.46
C ILE A 122 11.09 16.70 26.46
N ALA A 123 10.56 17.26 25.37
CA ALA A 123 11.36 17.97 24.38
C ALA A 123 11.99 19.27 24.95
N GLU A 124 11.32 19.92 25.93
CA GLU A 124 11.88 21.09 26.67
C GLU A 124 12.99 20.67 27.64
N LEU A 125 12.81 19.54 28.33
CA LEU A 125 13.79 19.02 29.29
C LEU A 125 15.05 18.44 28.61
N ASP A 126 14.90 17.83 27.42
CA ASP A 126 15.99 17.16 26.71
C ASP A 126 16.28 17.80 25.34
N SER A 127 16.51 19.14 25.38
CA SER A 127 16.71 19.94 24.17
C SER A 127 17.97 19.56 23.35
N GLU A 128 18.94 18.87 23.96
CA GLU A 128 20.18 18.45 23.28
C GLU A 128 20.01 17.23 22.39
N GLN A 129 18.99 16.39 22.61
CA GLN A 129 18.79 15.11 21.93
C GLN A 129 17.90 15.16 20.67
N ASN A 130 17.61 16.36 20.13
CA ASN A 130 16.84 16.53 18.88
C ASN A 130 15.54 15.71 18.84
N ASN A 131 14.74 15.76 19.90
CA ASN A 131 13.50 15.00 20.08
C ASN A 131 13.65 13.46 20.11
N ASP A 132 14.87 12.93 20.25
CA ASP A 132 15.07 11.49 20.28
C ASP A 132 14.36 10.83 21.47
N THR A 133 14.37 11.46 22.63
CA THR A 133 13.67 11.02 23.83
C THR A 133 12.18 11.30 23.73
N ALA A 134 11.81 12.51 23.36
CA ALA A 134 10.41 12.96 23.33
C ALA A 134 9.53 12.12 22.40
N ARG A 135 10.02 11.77 21.22
CA ARG A 135 9.24 10.94 20.25
C ARG A 135 8.80 9.58 20.79
N CYS A 136 9.39 9.08 21.87
CA CYS A 136 9.06 7.78 22.45
C CYS A 136 7.64 7.70 23.04
N VAL A 137 7.07 8.86 23.41
CA VAL A 137 5.69 8.93 23.93
C VAL A 137 4.64 9.19 22.86
N LEU A 138 5.05 9.41 21.60
CA LEU A 138 4.12 9.69 20.51
C LEU A 138 3.31 8.44 20.12
N PRO A 139 1.99 8.57 19.94
CA PRO A 139 1.13 7.43 19.59
C PRO A 139 1.30 7.01 18.12
N ASN A 140 0.85 5.81 17.79
CA ASN A 140 0.80 5.31 16.41
C ASN A 140 -0.11 6.13 15.48
N ALA A 141 -1.02 6.93 16.05
CA ALA A 141 -1.88 7.87 15.34
C ALA A 141 -1.14 9.13 14.84
N THR A 142 0.14 9.30 15.20
CA THR A 142 0.95 10.43 14.75
C THR A 142 1.02 10.49 13.23
N PRO A 143 0.68 11.65 12.62
CA PRO A 143 0.76 11.82 11.17
C PRO A 143 2.20 11.74 10.67
N THR A 144 2.38 11.24 9.46
CA THR A 144 3.68 11.19 8.81
C THR A 144 3.55 11.32 7.29
N THR A 145 4.69 11.60 6.65
CA THR A 145 4.85 11.61 5.20
C THR A 145 5.94 10.61 4.82
N ILE A 146 5.69 9.83 3.78
CA ILE A 146 6.65 8.85 3.26
C ILE A 146 6.71 8.95 1.74
N VAL A 147 7.92 8.90 1.18
CA VAL A 147 8.15 8.64 -0.23
C VAL A 147 8.48 7.16 -0.39
N VAL A 148 7.84 6.51 -1.35
CA VAL A 148 8.04 5.09 -1.62
C VAL A 148 8.25 4.86 -3.11
N THR A 149 9.30 4.12 -3.48
CA THR A 149 9.54 3.65 -4.84
C THR A 149 9.40 2.14 -4.89
N MET A 150 8.50 1.67 -5.75
CA MET A 150 8.23 0.24 -5.98
C MET A 150 8.29 -0.05 -7.48
N ASN A 151 8.89 -1.18 -7.87
CA ASN A 151 8.73 -1.70 -9.22
C ASN A 151 7.35 -2.36 -9.41
N ILE A 152 6.97 -2.68 -10.65
CA ILE A 152 5.65 -3.24 -10.97
C ILE A 152 5.41 -4.56 -10.21
N ARG A 153 6.42 -5.43 -10.11
CA ARG A 153 6.29 -6.70 -9.37
C ARG A 153 6.02 -6.48 -7.89
N THR A 154 6.73 -5.54 -7.27
CA THR A 154 6.48 -5.17 -5.87
C THR A 154 5.10 -4.55 -5.69
N LEU A 155 4.65 -3.70 -6.64
CA LEU A 155 3.29 -3.15 -6.63
C LEU A 155 2.22 -4.25 -6.73
N MET A 156 2.42 -5.26 -7.59
CA MET A 156 1.52 -6.42 -7.64
C MET A 156 1.39 -7.09 -6.27
N ASN A 157 2.51 -7.37 -5.61
CA ASN A 157 2.52 -7.98 -4.28
C ASN A 157 1.85 -7.08 -3.23
N PHE A 158 2.13 -5.78 -3.28
CA PHE A 158 1.50 -4.79 -2.40
C PHE A 158 -0.03 -4.78 -2.59
N PHE A 159 -0.50 -4.70 -3.82
CA PHE A 159 -1.93 -4.66 -4.11
C PHE A 159 -2.63 -5.98 -3.79
N ASN A 160 -1.98 -7.12 -4.02
CA ASN A 160 -2.51 -8.42 -3.63
C ASN A 160 -2.87 -8.48 -2.13
N GLU A 161 -2.00 -7.93 -1.28
CA GLU A 161 -2.21 -7.92 0.16
C GLU A 161 -3.13 -6.77 0.61
N ARG A 162 -2.95 -5.56 0.05
CA ARG A 162 -3.56 -4.35 0.61
C ARG A 162 -4.88 -3.95 -0.03
N LEU A 163 -5.25 -4.51 -1.20
CA LEU A 163 -6.60 -4.37 -1.76
C LEU A 163 -7.61 -5.37 -1.16
N CYS A 164 -7.15 -6.37 -0.41
CA CYS A 164 -8.02 -7.27 0.31
C CYS A 164 -8.91 -6.49 1.29
N SER A 165 -10.21 -6.86 1.40
CA SER A 165 -11.13 -6.20 2.34
C SER A 165 -10.80 -6.47 3.83
N ARG A 166 -9.94 -7.46 4.12
CA ARG A 166 -9.38 -7.74 5.46
C ARG A 166 -8.13 -6.93 5.77
N ALA A 167 -7.55 -6.24 4.78
CA ALA A 167 -6.49 -5.29 5.06
C ALA A 167 -7.02 -4.16 5.95
N GLU A 168 -6.15 -3.63 6.81
CA GLU A 168 -6.49 -2.49 7.64
C GLU A 168 -6.97 -1.32 6.75
N ARG A 169 -7.98 -0.59 7.22
CA ARG A 169 -8.74 0.36 6.38
C ARG A 169 -7.87 1.47 5.80
N GLU A 170 -6.96 2.02 6.59
CA GLU A 170 -6.10 3.14 6.15
C GLU A 170 -5.17 2.72 5.02
N ILE A 171 -4.39 1.64 5.18
CA ILE A 171 -3.45 1.17 4.14
C ILE A 171 -4.19 0.69 2.89
N ARG A 172 -5.41 0.19 3.03
CA ARG A 172 -6.27 -0.17 1.90
C ARG A 172 -6.65 1.08 1.09
N GLN A 173 -6.97 2.20 1.74
CA GLN A 173 -7.23 3.47 1.06
C GLN A 173 -5.96 3.99 0.35
N VAL A 174 -4.78 3.86 0.96
CA VAL A 174 -3.50 4.15 0.29
C VAL A 174 -3.38 3.32 -0.98
N ALA A 175 -3.58 2.00 -0.90
CA ALA A 175 -3.47 1.09 -2.04
C ALA A 175 -4.46 1.45 -3.17
N LEU A 176 -5.71 1.77 -2.84
CA LEU A 176 -6.72 2.19 -3.82
C LEU A 176 -6.31 3.48 -4.54
N LYS A 177 -5.79 4.47 -3.81
CA LYS A 177 -5.31 5.74 -4.39
C LYS A 177 -4.08 5.52 -5.26
N MET A 178 -3.10 4.72 -4.81
CA MET A 178 -1.92 4.37 -5.61
C MET A 178 -2.31 3.66 -6.90
N LYS A 179 -3.19 2.65 -6.84
CA LYS A 179 -3.70 1.95 -8.04
C LYS A 179 -4.34 2.94 -9.01
N LYS A 180 -5.22 3.83 -8.53
CA LYS A 180 -5.87 4.84 -9.37
C LYS A 180 -4.87 5.75 -10.07
N LEU A 181 -3.81 6.16 -9.38
CA LEU A 181 -2.76 7.02 -9.95
C LEU A 181 -1.97 6.31 -11.05
N VAL A 182 -1.64 5.03 -10.87
CA VAL A 182 -0.96 4.27 -11.94
C VAL A 182 -1.86 4.12 -13.15
N LEU A 183 -3.13 3.71 -12.97
CA LEU A 183 -4.07 3.53 -14.08
C LEU A 183 -4.34 4.81 -14.89
N ASN A 184 -4.16 5.98 -14.28
CA ASN A 184 -4.35 7.29 -14.93
C ASN A 184 -3.02 8.01 -15.21
N CYS A 185 -1.88 7.31 -15.17
CA CYS A 185 -0.59 7.90 -15.47
C CYS A 185 -0.51 8.32 -16.94
N PRO A 186 -0.02 9.53 -17.26
CA PRO A 186 -0.05 10.08 -18.63
C PRO A 186 0.67 9.23 -19.68
N ASP A 187 1.70 8.49 -19.28
CA ASP A 187 2.50 7.63 -20.18
C ASP A 187 1.94 6.20 -20.31
N ILE A 188 0.73 5.95 -19.79
CA ILE A 188 0.09 4.64 -19.84
C ILE A 188 -1.06 4.68 -20.84
N THR A 189 -0.96 3.87 -21.89
CA THR A 189 -2.02 3.70 -22.89
C THR A 189 -3.23 2.95 -22.31
N ALA A 190 -4.36 2.96 -23.01
CA ALA A 190 -5.55 2.22 -22.60
C ALA A 190 -5.28 0.71 -22.47
N ASP A 191 -4.53 0.13 -23.43
CA ASP A 191 -4.16 -1.29 -23.42
C ASP A 191 -3.25 -1.65 -22.23
N GLU A 192 -2.33 -0.76 -21.86
CA GLU A 192 -1.47 -0.93 -20.70
C GLU A 192 -2.25 -0.78 -19.39
N SER A 193 -3.19 0.17 -19.34
CA SER A 193 -4.08 0.37 -18.19
C SER A 193 -4.93 -0.87 -17.94
N GLU A 194 -5.42 -1.55 -19.00
CA GLU A 194 -6.12 -2.82 -18.88
C GLU A 194 -5.23 -3.90 -18.25
N ILE A 195 -3.97 -4.01 -18.69
CA ILE A 195 -3.01 -4.96 -18.11
C ILE A 195 -2.81 -4.67 -16.62
N PHE A 196 -2.53 -3.42 -16.26
CA PHE A 196 -2.37 -3.01 -14.86
C PHE A 196 -3.63 -3.28 -14.03
N TYR A 197 -4.82 -3.00 -14.58
CA TYR A 197 -6.08 -3.27 -13.90
C TYR A 197 -6.22 -4.75 -13.52
N ASN A 198 -5.81 -5.64 -14.41
CA ASN A 198 -5.92 -7.10 -14.23
C ASN A 198 -4.86 -7.69 -13.30
N ILE A 199 -3.67 -7.07 -13.18
CA ILE A 199 -2.61 -7.56 -12.28
C ILE A 199 -2.61 -6.88 -10.91
N PHE A 200 -3.20 -5.70 -10.79
CA PHE A 200 -3.31 -4.95 -9.53
C PHE A 200 -4.63 -5.26 -8.83
N VAL A 201 -4.76 -6.49 -8.38
CA VAL A 201 -5.98 -7.05 -7.78
C VAL A 201 -5.67 -7.65 -6.40
N PRO A 202 -6.68 -7.82 -5.52
CA PRO A 202 -6.48 -8.58 -4.29
C PRO A 202 -6.13 -10.04 -4.61
N LYS A 203 -5.40 -10.70 -3.73
CA LYS A 203 -4.89 -12.06 -3.93
C LYS A 203 -5.95 -13.10 -4.32
N CYS A 204 -7.19 -12.89 -3.94
CA CYS A 204 -8.29 -13.78 -4.30
C CYS A 204 -8.78 -13.62 -5.76
N GLU A 205 -8.37 -12.56 -6.46
CA GLU A 205 -8.77 -12.25 -7.84
C GLU A 205 -7.63 -12.44 -8.86
N ARG A 206 -6.46 -12.89 -8.42
CA ARG A 206 -5.29 -13.07 -9.30
C ARG A 206 -5.32 -14.35 -10.16
N TYR A 207 -6.30 -15.20 -9.95
CA TYR A 207 -6.45 -16.48 -10.65
C TYR A 207 -7.60 -16.41 -11.64
N ASP A 208 -7.55 -17.19 -12.73
CA ASP A 208 -8.60 -17.26 -13.74
C ASP A 208 -9.96 -17.61 -13.12
N VAL A 209 -9.96 -18.51 -12.13
CA VAL A 209 -11.11 -18.76 -11.25
C VAL A 209 -10.83 -18.12 -9.89
N PRO A 210 -11.49 -17.03 -9.54
CA PRO A 210 -11.24 -16.34 -8.27
C PRO A 210 -11.57 -17.22 -7.06
N PHE A 211 -10.64 -17.31 -6.10
CA PHE A 211 -10.86 -17.98 -4.82
C PHE A 211 -10.08 -17.31 -3.69
N CYS A 212 -10.60 -17.40 -2.46
CA CYS A 212 -9.89 -16.91 -1.29
C CYS A 212 -8.86 -17.95 -0.80
N PRO A 213 -7.54 -17.62 -0.77
CA PRO A 213 -6.51 -18.51 -0.27
C PRO A 213 -6.41 -18.53 1.27
N GLU A 214 -7.15 -17.65 1.95
CA GLU A 214 -7.09 -17.49 3.41
C GLU A 214 -7.80 -18.61 4.18
N SER A 215 -7.50 -18.66 5.49
CA SER A 215 -8.23 -19.52 6.45
C SER A 215 -9.70 -19.05 6.57
N GLU A 216 -10.53 -19.89 7.17
CA GLU A 216 -11.96 -19.58 7.37
C GLU A 216 -12.19 -18.29 8.16
N LYS A 217 -11.45 -18.10 9.25
CA LYS A 217 -11.57 -16.91 10.11
C LYS A 217 -11.00 -15.63 9.46
N ASP A 218 -10.13 -15.79 8.48
CA ASP A 218 -9.45 -14.66 7.80
C ASP A 218 -10.08 -14.32 6.44
N CYS A 219 -10.95 -15.19 5.92
CA CYS A 219 -11.69 -14.94 4.69
C CYS A 219 -12.77 -13.87 4.90
N CYS A 220 -12.88 -12.93 3.96
CA CYS A 220 -13.92 -11.90 4.00
C CYS A 220 -15.26 -12.34 3.34
N GLY A 221 -15.33 -13.54 2.79
CA GLY A 221 -16.52 -14.08 2.10
C GLY A 221 -16.73 -13.56 0.68
N ARG A 222 -15.84 -12.74 0.12
CA ARG A 222 -15.97 -12.20 -1.25
C ARG A 222 -15.93 -13.29 -2.32
N HIS A 223 -15.09 -14.31 -2.14
CA HIS A 223 -14.97 -15.48 -3.00
C HIS A 223 -14.94 -16.74 -2.15
N LYS A 224 -15.42 -17.87 -2.71
CA LYS A 224 -15.30 -19.17 -2.06
C LYS A 224 -13.85 -19.50 -1.79
N ARG A 225 -13.60 -20.25 -0.71
CA ARG A 225 -12.25 -20.76 -0.43
C ARG A 225 -11.94 -21.94 -1.36
N LEU A 226 -10.65 -22.14 -1.65
CA LEU A 226 -10.21 -23.25 -2.49
C LEU A 226 -10.78 -24.60 -2.03
N LYS A 227 -10.80 -24.87 -0.70
CA LYS A 227 -11.36 -26.09 -0.13
C LYS A 227 -12.86 -26.30 -0.41
N GLU A 228 -13.60 -25.22 -0.58
CA GLU A 228 -15.04 -25.27 -0.88
C GLU A 228 -15.27 -25.56 -2.35
N ILE A 229 -14.46 -24.97 -3.24
CA ILE A 229 -14.50 -25.22 -4.69
C ILE A 229 -14.16 -26.69 -4.97
N VAL A 230 -13.07 -27.20 -4.41
CA VAL A 230 -12.63 -28.58 -4.58
C VAL A 230 -13.69 -29.56 -4.08
N LYS A 231 -14.32 -29.32 -2.93
CA LYS A 231 -15.40 -30.18 -2.43
C LYS A 231 -16.60 -30.25 -3.40
N GLU A 232 -16.99 -29.12 -3.99
CA GLU A 232 -18.12 -29.08 -4.94
C GLU A 232 -17.83 -29.85 -6.24
N GLU A 233 -16.57 -29.88 -6.69
CA GLU A 233 -16.17 -30.62 -7.91
C GLU A 233 -16.05 -32.13 -7.68
N TYR A 234 -15.66 -32.58 -6.47
CA TYR A 234 -15.49 -33.99 -6.16
C TYR A 234 -16.73 -34.68 -5.56
N ILE A 235 -17.82 -33.93 -5.29
CA ILE A 235 -19.09 -34.48 -4.79
C ILE A 235 -20.09 -34.70 -5.95
N LYS A 236 -19.72 -34.35 -7.19
CA LYS A 236 -20.46 -34.69 -8.41
C LYS A 236 -19.91 -35.99 -9.01
#